data_64ac14b018f506f23a3ca20c09bf7a97
#
_entry.id   64ac14b018f506f23a3ca20c09bf7a97
#
_cell.length_a   1.000
_cell.length_b   1.000
_cell.length_c   1.000
_cell.angle_alpha   90.00
_cell.angle_beta   90.00
_cell.angle_gamma   90.00
#
_symmetry.space_group_name_H-M   'P 1'
#
loop_
_entity.id
_entity.type
_entity.pdbx_description
1 polymer ?
#
loop_
_entity_poly.entity_id
_entity_poly.type
_entity_poly.pdbx_seq_one_letter_code
_entity_poly.pdbx_strand_id
1 'polypeptide(L)'
;KEFLAKGLDPEVKEAFMDTLKVLTSQGAIVEFFSVETMEYMIPAYYIIASAEASSNLERFDGVKYGFRAAEYEGLHDMYKKTRTAGFGEEVKRRIMLGTFSLSSCSAALY
;
A
#
# COMPACT_ATOMS: atom_id res chain seq x y z
N LYS A 1 21.81 1.86 5.86
CA LYS A 1 22.35 3.19 5.45
C LYS A 1 21.28 4.02 4.74
N GLU A 2 20.40 3.39 3.96
CA GLU A 2 19.42 4.04 3.07
C GLU A 2 18.40 4.90 3.84
N PHE A 3 18.03 4.49 5.05
CA PHE A 3 17.12 5.25 5.93
C PHE A 3 17.71 6.57 6.45
N LEU A 4 19.03 6.78 6.31
CA LEU A 4 19.72 8.01 6.69
C LEU A 4 20.01 8.91 5.48
N ALA A 5 19.25 8.75 4.40
CA ALA A 5 19.39 9.50 3.15
C ALA A 5 19.01 10.97 3.29
N LYS A 6 19.26 11.76 2.23
CA LYS A 6 19.10 13.22 2.21
C LYS A 6 17.69 13.74 2.50
N GLY A 7 16.64 12.92 2.47
CA GLY A 7 15.26 13.32 2.75
C GLY A 7 14.85 13.21 4.22
N LEU A 8 15.72 12.71 5.10
CA LEU A 8 15.42 12.59 6.52
C LEU A 8 15.56 13.93 7.21
N ASP A 9 14.56 14.28 8.04
CA ASP A 9 14.60 15.48 8.87
C ASP A 9 15.85 15.49 9.76
N PRO A 10 16.58 16.62 9.84
CA PRO A 10 17.83 16.71 10.60
C PRO A 10 17.66 16.41 12.10
N GLU A 11 16.57 16.86 12.74
CA GLU A 11 16.32 16.61 14.16
C GLU A 11 16.06 15.13 14.42
N VAL A 12 15.30 14.47 13.52
CA VAL A 12 15.06 13.03 13.60
C VAL A 12 16.36 12.25 13.42
N LYS A 13 17.21 12.68 12.48
CA LYS A 13 18.53 12.06 12.26
C LYS A 13 19.42 12.19 13.49
N GLU A 14 19.47 13.37 14.11
CA GLU A 14 20.27 13.62 15.30
C GLU A 14 19.78 12.77 16.48
N ALA A 15 18.48 12.76 16.76
CA ALA A 15 17.89 11.94 17.82
C ALA A 15 18.17 10.44 17.61
N PHE A 16 18.10 9.97 16.36
CA PHE A 16 18.45 8.60 16.02
C PHE A 16 19.92 8.29 16.29
N MET A 17 20.84 9.17 15.87
CA MET A 17 22.27 9.00 16.08
C MET A 17 22.66 9.03 17.56
N ASP A 18 22.01 9.88 18.35
CA ASP A 18 22.24 9.94 19.80
C ASP A 18 21.73 8.68 20.51
N THR A 19 20.58 8.15 20.07
CA THR A 19 20.10 6.85 20.55
C THR A 19 21.13 5.73 20.29
N LEU A 20 21.75 5.70 19.10
CA LEU A 20 22.80 4.73 18.79
C LEU A 20 24.03 4.89 19.71
N LYS A 21 24.43 6.14 20.02
CA LYS A 21 25.55 6.40 20.97
C LYS A 21 25.22 5.85 22.36
N VAL A 22 24.01 6.09 22.86
CA VAL A 22 23.56 5.56 24.14
C VAL A 22 23.60 4.02 24.15
N LEU A 23 23.06 3.38 23.14
CA LEU A 23 23.06 1.91 23.02
C LEU A 23 24.50 1.37 23.00
N THR A 24 25.37 1.98 22.22
CA THR A 24 26.78 1.59 22.15
C THR A 24 27.51 1.76 23.49
N SER A 25 27.21 2.84 24.22
CA SER A 25 27.77 3.05 25.57
C SER A 25 27.33 2.00 26.58
N GLN A 26 26.18 1.36 26.34
CA GLN A 26 25.66 0.26 27.16
C GLN A 26 26.14 -1.13 26.68
N GLY A 27 27.05 -1.17 25.73
CA GLY A 27 27.67 -2.41 25.24
C GLY A 27 27.00 -3.03 24.01
N ALA A 28 26.04 -2.35 23.38
CA ALA A 28 25.46 -2.82 22.11
C ALA A 28 26.46 -2.65 20.96
N ILE A 29 26.53 -3.65 20.08
CA ILE A 29 27.30 -3.59 18.84
C ILE A 29 26.36 -3.04 17.76
N VAL A 30 26.76 -1.92 17.13
CA VAL A 30 26.01 -1.28 16.06
C VAL A 30 26.75 -1.42 14.74
N GLU A 31 26.12 -2.09 13.77
CA GLU A 31 26.68 -2.28 12.43
C GLU A 31 25.80 -1.59 11.38
N PHE A 32 26.45 -0.92 10.43
CA PHE A 32 25.78 -0.29 9.29
C PHE A 32 25.94 -1.16 8.05
N PHE A 33 24.83 -1.59 7.49
CA PHE A 33 24.80 -2.31 6.22
C PHE A 33 23.95 -1.57 5.17
N SER A 34 24.11 -1.94 3.92
CA SER A 34 23.30 -1.47 2.80
C SER A 34 22.46 -2.60 2.22
N VAL A 35 21.25 -2.27 1.77
CA VAL A 35 20.37 -3.20 1.06
C VAL A 35 20.08 -2.59 -0.31
N GLU A 36 20.64 -3.15 -1.37
CA GLU A 36 20.56 -2.62 -2.74
C GLU A 36 19.13 -2.53 -3.27
N THR A 37 18.23 -3.43 -2.83
CA THR A 37 16.84 -3.47 -3.25
C THR A 37 15.93 -2.50 -2.49
N MET A 38 16.48 -1.71 -1.55
CA MET A 38 15.70 -0.82 -0.69
C MET A 38 14.94 0.26 -1.49
N GLU A 39 15.46 0.70 -2.62
CA GLU A 39 14.80 1.66 -3.50
C GLU A 39 13.48 1.16 -4.07
N TYR A 40 13.30 -0.15 -4.21
CA TYR A 40 12.08 -0.78 -4.71
C TYR A 40 11.05 -1.07 -3.63
N MET A 41 11.38 -0.90 -2.36
CA MET A 41 10.51 -1.29 -1.25
C MET A 41 9.18 -0.54 -1.25
N ILE A 42 9.19 0.77 -1.44
CA ILE A 42 7.98 1.59 -1.48
C ILE A 42 7.13 1.30 -2.73
N PRO A 43 7.69 1.27 -3.96
CA PRO A 43 6.95 0.84 -5.15
C PRO A 43 6.35 -0.55 -5.01
N ALA A 44 7.12 -1.53 -4.55
CA ALA A 44 6.64 -2.90 -4.34
C ALA A 44 5.49 -2.95 -3.33
N TYR A 45 5.60 -2.22 -2.21
CA TYR A 45 4.53 -2.11 -1.23
C TYR A 45 3.23 -1.59 -1.87
N TYR A 46 3.28 -0.51 -2.65
CA TYR A 46 2.08 0.05 -3.29
C TYR A 46 1.44 -0.91 -4.28
N ILE A 47 2.22 -1.63 -5.06
CA ILE A 47 1.71 -2.62 -6.03
C ILE A 47 1.05 -3.78 -5.30
N ILE A 48 1.73 -4.39 -4.34
CA ILE A 48 1.23 -5.53 -3.56
C ILE A 48 -0.02 -5.14 -2.77
N ALA A 49 0.03 -4.02 -2.05
CA ALA A 49 -1.10 -3.54 -1.26
C ALA A 49 -2.33 -3.23 -2.13
N SER A 50 -2.13 -2.67 -3.33
CA SER A 50 -3.21 -2.40 -4.26
C SER A 50 -3.79 -3.68 -4.86
N ALA A 51 -2.95 -4.66 -5.20
CA ALA A 51 -3.38 -5.97 -5.70
C ALA A 51 -4.23 -6.70 -4.64
N GLU A 52 -3.78 -6.70 -3.40
CA GLU A 52 -4.50 -7.31 -2.30
C GLU A 52 -5.79 -6.56 -1.95
N ALA A 53 -5.77 -5.23 -1.96
CA ALA A 53 -6.97 -4.42 -1.76
C ALA A 53 -8.02 -4.68 -2.86
N SER A 54 -7.61 -4.78 -4.12
CA SER A 54 -8.50 -5.12 -5.24
C SER A 54 -9.19 -6.47 -5.02
N SER A 55 -8.44 -7.49 -4.66
CA SER A 55 -8.95 -8.84 -4.38
C SER A 55 -9.86 -8.88 -3.15
N ASN A 56 -9.46 -8.23 -2.06
CA ASN A 56 -10.25 -8.23 -0.82
C ASN A 56 -11.54 -7.41 -0.93
N LEU A 57 -11.53 -6.30 -1.68
CA LEU A 57 -12.69 -5.42 -1.84
C LEU A 57 -13.68 -5.89 -2.91
N GLU A 58 -13.38 -6.92 -3.69
CA GLU A 58 -14.33 -7.50 -4.64
C GLU A 58 -15.59 -8.03 -3.97
N ARG A 59 -15.47 -8.54 -2.74
CA ARG A 59 -16.58 -9.09 -1.94
C ARG A 59 -17.61 -8.07 -1.48
N PHE A 60 -17.31 -6.79 -1.55
CA PHE A 60 -18.26 -5.72 -1.20
C PHE A 60 -19.15 -5.40 -2.39
N ASP A 61 -20.10 -6.26 -2.60
CA ASP A 61 -21.02 -6.29 -3.75
C ASP A 61 -22.39 -5.67 -3.49
N GLY A 62 -22.68 -5.34 -2.21
CA GLY A 62 -23.98 -4.85 -1.78
C GLY A 62 -25.05 -5.94 -1.65
N VAL A 63 -24.69 -7.22 -1.82
CA VAL A 63 -25.59 -8.37 -1.60
C VAL A 63 -25.34 -9.01 -0.25
N LYS A 64 -24.13 -9.50 -0.02
CA LYS A 64 -23.71 -10.12 1.25
C LYS A 64 -23.03 -9.14 2.18
N TYR A 65 -22.27 -8.20 1.63
CA TYR A 65 -21.40 -7.31 2.40
C TYR A 65 -21.52 -5.86 1.92
N GLY A 66 -21.39 -4.96 2.89
CA GLY A 66 -21.20 -3.55 2.67
C GLY A 66 -22.48 -2.79 2.30
N PHE A 67 -22.26 -1.57 1.84
CA PHE A 67 -23.30 -0.66 1.40
C PHE A 67 -24.01 -1.17 0.14
N ARG A 68 -25.32 -0.94 0.03
CA ARG A 68 -26.11 -1.17 -1.18
C ARG A 68 -26.75 0.14 -1.63
N ALA A 69 -26.66 0.46 -2.90
CA ALA A 69 -27.39 1.58 -3.49
C ALA A 69 -28.90 1.36 -3.35
N ALA A 70 -29.64 2.42 -3.03
CA ALA A 70 -31.09 2.33 -2.80
C ALA A 70 -31.89 2.16 -4.10
N GLU A 71 -31.41 2.77 -5.19
CA GLU A 71 -32.10 2.79 -6.48
C GLU A 71 -31.23 2.18 -7.58
N TYR A 72 -31.70 1.14 -8.22
CA TYR A 72 -31.02 0.45 -9.32
C TYR A 72 -31.98 -0.32 -10.22
N GLU A 73 -31.58 -0.52 -11.46
CA GLU A 73 -32.32 -1.30 -12.47
C GLU A 73 -31.57 -2.61 -12.78
N GLY A 74 -31.95 -3.69 -12.07
CA GLY A 74 -31.35 -4.99 -12.24
C GLY A 74 -29.97 -5.15 -11.57
N LEU A 75 -29.44 -6.37 -11.62
CA LEU A 75 -28.27 -6.76 -10.84
C LEU A 75 -26.99 -6.00 -11.24
N HIS A 76 -26.78 -5.81 -12.52
CA HIS A 76 -25.55 -5.15 -13.01
C HIS A 76 -25.50 -3.66 -12.64
N ASP A 77 -26.62 -2.97 -12.73
CA ASP A 77 -26.72 -1.56 -12.31
C ASP A 77 -26.57 -1.44 -10.80
N MET A 78 -27.15 -2.37 -10.04
CA MET A 78 -26.95 -2.44 -8.59
C MET A 78 -25.47 -2.52 -8.22
N TYR A 79 -24.69 -3.40 -8.84
CA TYR A 79 -23.25 -3.49 -8.58
C TYR A 79 -22.53 -2.19 -8.93
N LYS A 80 -22.79 -1.62 -10.10
CA LYS A 80 -22.16 -0.35 -10.51
C LYS A 80 -22.46 0.78 -9.53
N LYS A 81 -23.71 1.03 -9.22
CA LYS A 81 -24.14 2.11 -8.32
C LYS A 81 -23.63 1.90 -6.90
N THR A 82 -23.72 0.68 -6.40
CA THR A 82 -23.22 0.31 -5.07
C THR A 82 -21.72 0.59 -4.94
N ARG A 83 -20.91 0.11 -5.86
CA ARG A 83 -19.47 0.30 -5.81
C ARG A 83 -19.06 1.75 -6.10
N THR A 84 -19.79 2.44 -6.98
CA THR A 84 -19.56 3.86 -7.26
C THR A 84 -19.80 4.74 -6.04
N ALA A 85 -20.90 4.52 -5.33
CA ALA A 85 -21.25 5.31 -4.15
C ALA A 85 -20.54 4.83 -2.87
N GLY A 86 -20.28 3.54 -2.74
CA GLY A 86 -19.70 2.94 -1.53
C GLY A 86 -18.20 3.10 -1.39
N PHE A 87 -17.46 3.32 -2.49
CA PHE A 87 -16.01 3.51 -2.44
C PHE A 87 -15.61 4.94 -2.75
N GLY A 88 -14.76 5.52 -1.90
CA GLY A 88 -14.12 6.80 -2.16
C GLY A 88 -13.12 6.73 -3.33
N GLU A 89 -12.73 7.89 -3.86
CA GLU A 89 -11.88 8.00 -5.06
C GLU A 89 -10.53 7.30 -4.93
N GLU A 90 -9.88 7.42 -3.77
CA GLU A 90 -8.58 6.76 -3.53
C GLU A 90 -8.71 5.24 -3.51
N VAL A 91 -9.78 4.71 -2.92
CA VAL A 91 -10.05 3.27 -2.91
C VAL A 91 -10.30 2.75 -4.32
N LYS A 92 -11.09 3.48 -5.13
CA LYS A 92 -11.31 3.15 -6.55
C LYS A 92 -10.00 3.11 -7.33
N ARG A 93 -9.12 4.10 -7.13
CA ARG A 93 -7.80 4.15 -7.76
C ARG A 93 -6.95 2.92 -7.41
N ARG A 94 -6.92 2.53 -6.14
CA ARG A 94 -6.20 1.33 -5.68
C ARG A 94 -6.80 0.05 -6.25
N ILE A 95 -8.12 -0.07 -6.31
CA ILE A 95 -8.79 -1.21 -6.95
C ILE A 95 -8.40 -1.31 -8.43
N MET A 96 -8.42 -0.20 -9.17
CA MET A 96 -8.03 -0.18 -10.58
C MET A 96 -6.55 -0.58 -10.77
N LEU A 97 -5.66 0.00 -9.97
CA LEU A 97 -4.23 -0.34 -10.01
C LEU A 97 -3.99 -1.81 -9.66
N GLY A 98 -4.67 -2.32 -8.63
CA GLY A 98 -4.57 -3.72 -8.24
C GLY A 98 -5.10 -4.67 -9.30
N THR A 99 -6.24 -4.35 -9.91
CA THR A 99 -6.81 -5.12 -11.02
C THR A 99 -5.86 -5.16 -12.22
N PHE A 100 -5.24 -4.03 -12.56
CA PHE A 100 -4.23 -3.97 -13.61
C PHE A 100 -3.02 -4.85 -13.27
N SER A 101 -2.50 -4.76 -12.05
CA SER A 101 -1.34 -5.55 -11.58
C SER A 101 -1.61 -7.05 -11.59
N LEU A 102 -2.86 -7.48 -11.33
CA LEU A 102 -3.29 -8.87 -11.35
C LEU A 102 -3.71 -9.36 -12.73
N SER A 103 -3.80 -8.48 -13.73
CA SER A 103 -4.24 -8.87 -15.06
C SER A 103 -3.17 -9.68 -15.79
N SER A 104 -3.60 -10.57 -16.69
CA SER A 104 -2.71 -11.40 -17.51
C SER A 104 -1.76 -10.58 -18.39
N CYS A 105 -2.13 -9.33 -18.72
CA CYS A 105 -1.28 -8.43 -19.50
C CYS A 105 -0.05 -7.97 -18.70
N SER A 106 -0.16 -7.80 -17.37
CA SER A 106 0.99 -7.47 -16.54
C SER A 106 1.83 -8.69 -16.17
N ALA A 107 1.26 -9.89 -16.14
CA ALA A 107 2.01 -11.12 -15.92
C ALA A 107 3.03 -11.44 -17.03
N ALA A 108 2.85 -10.88 -18.24
CA ALA A 108 3.80 -11.02 -19.35
C ALA A 108 4.98 -10.04 -19.28
N LEU A 109 4.99 -9.13 -18.31
CA LEU A 109 6.08 -8.16 -18.07
C LEU A 109 7.08 -8.63 -17.00
N TYR A 110 6.82 -9.75 -16.35
CA TYR A 110 7.66 -10.46 -15.41
C TYR A 110 8.08 -11.81 -15.97
#